data_77537bb16ad8222c82c8508745e8ae43
#
_entry.id   77537bb16ad8222c82c8508745e8ae43
#
_cell.length_a   1.000
_cell.length_b   1.000
_cell.length_c   1.000
_cell.angle_alpha   90.00
_cell.angle_beta   90.00
_cell.angle_gamma   90.00
#
_symmetry.space_group_name_H-M   'P 1'
#
loop_
_entity.id
_entity.type
_entity.pdbx_description
1 polymer ?
#
loop_
_entity_poly.entity_id
_entity_poly.type
_entity_poly.pdbx_seq_one_letter_code
_entity_poly.pdbx_strand_id
1 'polypeptide(L)'
;AYCENEKAVGCLQIRPIMLREVNRILRRQKSDKRFSLEDRWDCGLSKEMFYIWRNYHHEDSSDEVIARNWNGGPRGWKKKSTLKYWNKVKSINNN
;
A
#
# COMPACT_ATOMS: atom_id res chain seq x y z
N ALA A 1 17.62 7.17 -13.00
CA ALA A 1 17.10 6.27 -14.03
C ALA A 1 16.01 5.38 -13.43
N TYR A 2 14.96 5.15 -14.18
CA TYR A 2 13.87 4.31 -13.77
C TYR A 2 14.32 2.84 -13.67
N CYS A 3 14.08 2.22 -12.54
CA CYS A 3 14.43 0.82 -12.33
C CYS A 3 13.15 -0.03 -12.32
N GLU A 4 13.14 -1.13 -13.05
CA GLU A 4 11.99 -2.04 -13.10
C GLU A 4 11.58 -2.51 -11.71
N ASN A 5 12.56 -2.71 -10.81
CA ASN A 5 12.31 -3.16 -9.45
C ASN A 5 11.55 -2.13 -8.61
N GLU A 6 11.46 -0.89 -9.08
CA GLU A 6 10.74 0.15 -8.37
C GLU A 6 9.30 0.32 -8.85
N LYS A 7 8.88 -0.50 -9.80
CA LYS A 7 7.52 -0.45 -10.32
C LYS A 7 6.50 -0.86 -9.27
N ALA A 8 5.38 -0.15 -9.28
CA ALA A 8 4.17 -0.58 -8.60
C ALA A 8 3.54 -1.69 -9.42
N VAL A 9 3.25 -2.82 -8.80
CA VAL A 9 2.70 -3.99 -9.51
C VAL A 9 1.55 -4.63 -8.76
N GLY A 10 0.76 -5.40 -9.48
CA GLY A 10 -0.31 -6.23 -8.93
C GLY A 10 -1.59 -5.46 -8.65
N CYS A 11 -2.53 -6.14 -8.00
CA CYS A 11 -3.87 -5.61 -7.73
C CYS A 11 -3.86 -4.29 -6.98
N LEU A 12 -2.94 -4.11 -6.04
CA LEU A 12 -2.89 -2.92 -5.21
C LEU A 12 -1.75 -1.97 -5.57
N GLN A 13 -1.06 -2.24 -6.67
CA GLN A 13 0.01 -1.37 -7.19
C GLN A 13 1.06 -1.10 -6.11
N ILE A 14 1.60 -2.16 -5.53
CA ILE A 14 2.58 -2.06 -4.44
C ILE A 14 3.98 -1.82 -5.02
N ARG A 15 4.64 -0.79 -4.52
CA ARG A 15 6.03 -0.51 -4.86
C ARG A 15 6.96 -1.25 -3.90
N PRO A 16 8.21 -1.51 -4.30
CA PRO A 16 9.18 -2.16 -3.40
C PRO A 16 9.39 -1.43 -2.08
N ILE A 17 9.31 -0.10 -2.09
CA ILE A 17 9.46 0.69 -0.85
C ILE A 17 8.35 0.35 0.14
N MET A 18 7.13 0.15 -0.35
CA MET A 18 6.01 -0.23 0.52
C MET A 18 6.19 -1.65 1.04
N LEU A 19 6.66 -2.56 0.21
CA LEU A 19 6.96 -3.93 0.64
C LEU A 19 8.00 -3.93 1.78
N ARG A 20 9.05 -3.12 1.63
CA ARG A 20 10.07 -2.99 2.68
C ARG A 20 9.48 -2.44 3.96
N GLU A 21 8.55 -1.50 3.85
CA GLU A 21 7.87 -0.93 5.02
C GLU A 21 7.02 -1.98 5.73
N VAL A 22 6.26 -2.78 4.99
CA VAL A 22 5.47 -3.87 5.58
C VAL A 22 6.39 -4.86 6.31
N ASN A 23 7.49 -5.24 5.69
CA ASN A 23 8.44 -6.15 6.32
C ASN A 23 9.10 -5.52 7.55
N ARG A 24 9.35 -4.22 7.54
CA ARG A 24 9.86 -3.49 8.70
C ARG A 24 8.86 -3.55 9.86
N ILE A 25 7.58 -3.34 9.55
CA ILE A 25 6.50 -3.43 10.55
C ILE A 25 6.48 -4.83 11.17
N LEU A 26 6.52 -5.86 10.33
CA LEU A 26 6.51 -7.24 10.80
C LEU A 26 7.69 -7.53 11.73
N ARG A 27 8.87 -6.99 11.39
CA ARG A 27 10.05 -7.14 12.25
C ARG A 27 9.84 -6.48 13.60
N ARG A 28 9.27 -5.29 13.62
CA ARG A 28 8.97 -4.58 14.88
C ARG A 28 7.97 -5.33 15.73
N GLN A 29 7.04 -6.03 15.08
CA GLN A 29 6.04 -6.85 15.76
C GLN A 29 6.58 -8.23 16.17
N LYS A 30 7.85 -8.47 15.90
CA LYS A 30 8.53 -9.74 16.18
C LYS A 30 7.88 -10.92 15.46
N SER A 31 7.29 -10.66 14.31
CA SER A 31 6.75 -11.70 13.44
C SER A 31 7.84 -12.28 12.58
N ASP A 32 7.79 -13.59 12.35
CA ASP A 32 8.72 -14.28 11.45
C ASP A 32 8.30 -14.13 9.98
N LYS A 33 7.10 -13.61 9.72
CA LYS A 33 6.57 -13.48 8.38
C LYS A 33 7.32 -12.40 7.60
N ARG A 34 7.58 -12.68 6.32
CA ARG A 34 8.15 -11.70 5.39
C ARG A 34 7.50 -11.90 4.02
N PHE A 35 7.36 -10.80 3.30
CA PHE A 35 6.88 -10.82 1.92
C PHE A 35 8.03 -10.62 0.96
N SER A 36 7.94 -11.26 -0.21
CA SER A 36 8.90 -11.08 -1.30
C SER A 36 8.31 -10.14 -2.36
N LEU A 37 9.18 -9.67 -3.27
CA LEU A 37 8.73 -8.81 -4.37
C LEU A 37 7.69 -9.52 -5.24
N GLU A 38 7.81 -10.83 -5.40
CA GLU A 38 6.87 -11.60 -6.21
C GLU A 38 5.48 -11.67 -5.58
N ASP A 39 5.39 -11.59 -4.25
CA ASP A 39 4.11 -11.65 -3.55
C ASP A 39 3.18 -10.50 -3.93
N ARG A 40 3.73 -9.42 -4.47
CA ARG A 40 2.93 -8.27 -4.92
C ARG A 40 1.97 -8.62 -6.05
N TRP A 41 2.26 -9.67 -6.80
CA TRP A 41 1.41 -10.13 -7.89
C TRP A 41 0.22 -10.95 -7.41
N ASP A 42 0.26 -11.46 -6.20
CA ASP A 42 -0.84 -12.21 -5.60
C ASP A 42 -1.79 -11.25 -4.90
N CYS A 43 -3.04 -11.22 -5.35
CA CYS A 43 -4.02 -10.26 -4.81
C CYS A 43 -4.34 -10.50 -3.34
N GLY A 44 -4.37 -11.76 -2.92
CA GLY A 44 -4.61 -12.09 -1.51
C GLY A 44 -3.47 -11.62 -0.61
N LEU A 45 -2.23 -11.89 -1.04
CA LEU A 45 -1.06 -11.45 -0.28
C LEU A 45 -0.92 -9.92 -0.30
N SER A 46 -1.29 -9.28 -1.41
CA SER A 46 -1.30 -7.82 -1.49
C SER A 46 -2.26 -7.20 -0.49
N LYS A 47 -3.46 -7.78 -0.37
CA LYS A 47 -4.43 -7.31 0.63
C LYS A 47 -3.91 -7.49 2.04
N GLU A 48 -3.23 -8.61 2.29
CA GLU A 48 -2.63 -8.87 3.60
C GLU A 48 -1.59 -7.80 3.95
N MET A 49 -0.72 -7.45 2.98
CA MET A 49 0.25 -6.37 3.16
C MET A 49 -0.43 -5.04 3.46
N PHE A 50 -1.51 -4.74 2.74
CA PHE A 50 -2.28 -3.52 2.95
C PHE A 50 -2.83 -3.44 4.37
N TYR A 51 -3.42 -4.52 4.88
CA TYR A 51 -3.98 -4.53 6.23
C TYR A 51 -2.91 -4.38 7.30
N ILE A 52 -1.74 -5.00 7.12
CA ILE A 52 -0.62 -4.86 8.06
C ILE A 52 -0.20 -3.39 8.14
N TRP A 53 -0.03 -2.75 6.99
CA TRP A 53 0.36 -1.34 6.91
C TRP A 53 -0.71 -0.42 7.50
N ARG A 54 -1.97 -0.65 7.13
CA ARG A 54 -3.10 0.15 7.60
C ARG A 54 -3.24 0.08 9.12
N ASN A 55 -3.20 -1.11 9.66
CA ASN A 55 -3.39 -1.30 11.10
C ASN A 55 -2.26 -0.69 11.91
N TYR A 56 -1.06 -0.65 11.36
CA TYR A 56 0.08 -0.06 12.05
C TYR A 56 0.07 1.47 12.00
N HIS A 57 -0.23 2.05 10.85
CA HIS A 57 -0.09 3.49 10.63
C HIS A 57 -1.39 4.28 10.68
N HIS A 58 -2.51 3.66 10.35
CA HIS A 58 -3.74 4.39 10.03
C HIS A 58 -4.99 3.76 10.65
N GLU A 59 -4.88 3.25 11.86
CA GLU A 59 -6.00 2.58 12.51
C GLU A 59 -7.24 3.47 12.59
N ASP A 60 -7.04 4.76 12.87
CA ASP A 60 -8.14 5.72 13.03
C ASP A 60 -8.28 6.72 11.89
N SER A 61 -7.60 6.48 10.77
CA SER A 61 -7.67 7.40 9.62
C SER A 61 -8.88 7.11 8.75
N SER A 62 -9.33 8.14 8.00
CA SER A 62 -10.41 7.97 7.03
C SER A 62 -9.95 7.09 5.86
N ASP A 63 -10.90 6.50 5.17
CA ASP A 63 -10.62 5.67 3.99
C ASP A 63 -9.87 6.46 2.92
N GLU A 64 -10.22 7.73 2.74
CA GLU A 64 -9.54 8.58 1.77
C GLU A 64 -8.06 8.76 2.11
N VAL A 65 -7.73 9.10 3.36
CA VAL A 65 -6.35 9.28 3.79
C VAL A 65 -5.57 7.98 3.64
N ILE A 66 -6.16 6.87 4.05
CA ILE A 66 -5.54 5.55 3.92
C ILE A 66 -5.21 5.24 2.47
N ALA A 67 -6.19 5.38 1.57
CA ALA A 67 -6.00 5.07 0.15
C ALA A 67 -4.97 6.00 -0.50
N ARG A 68 -5.05 7.30 -0.21
CA ARG A 68 -4.14 8.28 -0.81
C ARG A 68 -2.71 8.11 -0.31
N ASN A 69 -2.53 7.78 0.96
CA ASN A 69 -1.19 7.51 1.51
C ASN A 69 -0.63 6.18 1.00
N TRP A 70 -1.48 5.19 0.81
CA TRP A 70 -1.07 3.94 0.21
C TRP A 70 -0.51 4.15 -1.19
N ASN A 71 -1.20 4.98 -1.99
CA ASN A 71 -0.80 5.27 -3.37
C ASN A 71 0.41 6.21 -3.44
N GLY A 72 0.46 7.24 -2.60
CA GLY A 72 1.43 8.33 -2.73
C GLY A 72 2.44 8.51 -1.60
N GLY A 73 2.48 7.58 -0.62
CA GLY A 73 3.41 7.66 0.50
C GLY A 73 2.85 8.40 1.70
N PRO A 74 3.67 8.65 2.74
CA PRO A 74 3.18 9.20 4.02
C PRO A 74 2.42 10.53 3.92
N ARG A 75 2.68 11.32 2.89
CA ARG A 75 1.97 12.58 2.65
C ARG A 75 1.12 12.51 1.39
N GLY A 76 0.79 11.30 0.96
CA GLY A 76 -0.01 11.10 -0.25
C GLY A 76 -1.35 11.80 -0.21
N TRP A 77 -1.95 11.92 0.97
CA TRP A 77 -3.25 12.57 1.13
C TRP A 77 -3.26 14.05 0.70
N LYS A 78 -2.07 14.66 0.55
CA LYS A 78 -1.94 16.04 0.09
C LYS A 78 -1.72 16.17 -1.41
N LYS A 79 -1.42 15.08 -2.09
CA LYS A 79 -1.03 15.12 -3.51
C LYS A 79 -2.25 15.07 -4.43
N LYS A 80 -2.23 15.91 -5.49
CA LYS A 80 -3.30 15.89 -6.50
C LYS A 80 -3.39 14.56 -7.23
N SER A 81 -2.24 13.92 -7.47
CA SER A 81 -2.22 12.62 -8.15
C SER A 81 -2.96 11.54 -7.37
N THR A 82 -2.88 11.58 -6.03
CA THR A 82 -3.59 10.61 -5.20
C THR A 82 -5.08 10.89 -5.12
N LEU A 83 -5.51 12.12 -5.37
CA LEU A 83 -6.94 12.44 -5.42
C LEU A 83 -7.59 11.72 -6.60
N LYS A 84 -6.94 11.68 -7.74
CA LYS A 84 -7.40 10.91 -8.89
C LYS A 84 -7.55 9.43 -8.53
N TYR A 85 -6.53 8.89 -7.85
CA TYR A 85 -6.56 7.50 -7.41
C TYR A 85 -7.74 7.25 -6.47
N TRP A 86 -7.95 8.14 -5.49
CA TRP A 86 -9.05 8.02 -4.54
C TRP A 86 -10.41 8.05 -5.24
N ASN A 87 -10.58 8.97 -6.19
CA ASN A 87 -11.84 9.08 -6.94
C ASN A 87 -12.13 7.78 -7.70
N LYS A 88 -11.11 7.15 -8.25
CA LYS A 88 -11.25 5.88 -8.94
C LYS A 88 -11.64 4.76 -7.98
N VAL A 89 -10.97 4.67 -6.83
CA VAL A 89 -11.27 3.66 -5.82
C VAL A 89 -12.70 3.83 -5.30
N LYS A 90 -13.09 5.05 -5.01
CA LYS A 90 -14.42 5.38 -4.51
C LYS A 90 -15.51 4.99 -5.52
N SER A 91 -15.26 5.25 -6.79
CA SER A 91 -16.18 4.88 -7.88
C SER A 91 -16.41 3.38 -7.94
N ILE A 92 -15.34 2.57 -7.78
CA ILE A 92 -15.43 1.13 -7.79
C ILE A 92 -16.26 0.62 -6.60
N ASN A 93 -16.03 1.20 -5.42
CA ASN A 93 -16.70 0.74 -4.19
C ASN A 93 -18.18 1.15 -4.12
N ASN A 94 -18.60 2.13 -4.92
CA ASN A 94 -19.98 2.62 -4.91
C ASN A 94 -20.87 1.91 -5.92
N ASN A 95 -20.35 0.91 -6.59
CA ASN A 95 -21.15 0.14 -7.57
C ASN A 95 -21.86 -1.04 -6.92
#